data_ecfbb943e24e52c554c2da64daac3321
#
_entry.id   ecfbb943e24e52c554c2da64daac3321
#
_cell.length_a   1.000
_cell.length_b   1.000
_cell.length_c   1.000
_cell.angle_alpha   90.00
_cell.angle_beta   90.00
_cell.angle_gamma   90.00
#
_symmetry.space_group_name_H-M   'P 1'
#
loop_
_entity.id
_entity.type
_entity.pdbx_description
1 polymer ?
#
loop_
_entity_poly.entity_id
_entity_poly.type
_entity_poly.pdbx_seq_one_letter_code
_entity_poly.pdbx_strand_id
1 'polypeptide(L)'
;MDYFCTDMTKIFTIGFSGKSSDTFLDVLNAARISCVWDIRLWRTSTYVPYYNGNNLAMILGNRYEYHTEFAPAPDILADYKDKKISWAEYEKLYRELLQKRDPLQNCNISKLDRICLLCTEKSALQCHRRLAAEYIAEQIPDIEIIHL
;
A
#
# COMPACT_ATOMS: atom_id res chain seq x y z
N MET A 1 -32.42 8.45 11.11
CA MET A 1 -31.70 8.14 10.76
C MET A 1 -30.90 7.88 10.54
N ASP A 2 -30.74 7.60 10.59
CA ASP A 2 -29.81 7.18 10.40
C ASP A 2 -29.02 7.16 10.30
N TYR A 3 -28.85 7.13 10.32
CA TYR A 3 -28.09 7.25 10.34
C TYR A 3 -27.30 7.16 10.20
N PHE A 4 -27.24 7.46 10.07
CA PHE A 4 -26.56 7.27 10.30
C PHE A 4 -25.60 6.49 10.23
N CYS A 5 -25.53 6.22 10.03
CA CYS A 5 -24.47 5.28 9.73
C CYS A 5 -23.47 5.89 8.79
N THR A 6 -22.49 6.49 9.28
CA THR A 6 -21.34 6.89 8.48
C THR A 6 -20.63 5.59 8.09
N ASP A 7 -20.67 5.23 6.83
CA ASP A 7 -19.82 4.18 6.32
C ASP A 7 -18.38 4.60 6.57
N MET A 8 -17.60 3.73 7.20
CA MET A 8 -16.18 3.96 7.38
C MET A 8 -15.48 3.96 6.02
N THR A 9 -14.49 4.81 5.87
CA THR A 9 -13.59 4.74 4.72
C THR A 9 -12.76 3.47 4.83
N LYS A 10 -12.71 2.70 3.76
CA LYS A 10 -11.97 1.42 3.75
C LYS A 10 -10.68 1.57 2.99
N ILE A 11 -9.57 1.23 3.62
CA ILE A 11 -8.25 1.19 3.02
C ILE A 11 -7.83 -0.27 2.93
N PHE A 12 -7.55 -0.73 1.73
CA PHE A 12 -7.14 -2.11 1.50
C PHE A 12 -5.64 -2.17 1.30
N THR A 13 -5.06 -3.33 1.55
CA THR A 13 -3.67 -3.61 1.17
C THR A 13 -3.60 -4.96 0.48
N ILE A 14 -2.63 -5.13 -0.39
CA ILE A 14 -2.42 -6.39 -1.09
C ILE A 14 -0.92 -6.62 -1.35
N GLY A 15 -0.46 -7.86 -1.17
CA GLY A 15 0.83 -8.29 -1.63
C GLY A 15 0.64 -9.27 -2.77
N PHE A 16 1.38 -9.10 -3.87
CA PHE A 16 1.14 -9.94 -5.05
C PHE A 16 1.89 -11.27 -5.03
N SER A 17 2.85 -11.45 -4.12
CA SER A 17 3.62 -12.70 -4.06
C SER A 17 2.70 -13.91 -3.95
N GLY A 18 2.93 -14.88 -4.83
CA GLY A 18 2.15 -16.11 -4.85
C GLY A 18 0.79 -15.99 -5.52
N LYS A 19 0.42 -14.83 -6.06
CA LYS A 19 -0.84 -14.65 -6.78
C LYS A 19 -0.60 -14.68 -8.28
N SER A 20 -1.44 -15.44 -9.00
CA SER A 20 -1.51 -15.33 -10.46
C SER A 20 -2.13 -14.00 -10.85
N SER A 21 -1.92 -13.60 -12.10
CA SER A 21 -2.51 -12.37 -12.61
C SER A 21 -4.04 -12.38 -12.50
N ASP A 22 -4.67 -13.51 -12.82
CA ASP A 22 -6.12 -13.64 -12.74
C ASP A 22 -6.62 -13.52 -11.31
N THR A 23 -5.97 -14.22 -10.37
CA THR A 23 -6.31 -14.13 -8.95
C THR A 23 -6.16 -12.70 -8.43
N PHE A 24 -5.08 -12.04 -8.81
CA PHE A 24 -4.82 -10.66 -8.40
C PHE A 24 -5.95 -9.73 -8.84
N LEU A 25 -6.33 -9.79 -10.12
CA LEU A 25 -7.42 -8.96 -10.65
C LEU A 25 -8.76 -9.31 -10.01
N ASP A 26 -9.03 -10.61 -9.82
CA ASP A 26 -10.28 -11.05 -9.20
C ASP A 26 -10.42 -10.51 -7.78
N VAL A 27 -9.34 -10.54 -7.00
CA VAL A 27 -9.34 -10.02 -5.62
C VAL A 27 -9.63 -8.52 -5.61
N LEU A 28 -8.96 -7.76 -6.49
CA LEU A 28 -9.18 -6.32 -6.59
C LEU A 28 -10.62 -5.98 -6.99
N ASN A 29 -11.17 -6.71 -7.95
CA ASN A 29 -12.52 -6.47 -8.44
C ASN A 29 -13.56 -6.85 -7.40
N ALA A 30 -13.37 -7.98 -6.71
CA ALA A 30 -14.29 -8.41 -5.65
C ALA A 30 -14.33 -7.39 -4.50
N ALA A 31 -13.20 -6.79 -4.18
CA ALA A 31 -13.12 -5.76 -3.14
C ALA A 31 -13.57 -4.38 -3.63
N ARG A 32 -13.87 -4.23 -4.92
CA ARG A 32 -14.30 -2.96 -5.54
C ARG A 32 -13.26 -1.86 -5.33
N ILE A 33 -11.99 -2.19 -5.56
CA ILE A 33 -10.90 -1.25 -5.38
C ILE A 33 -11.06 -0.07 -6.35
N SER A 34 -11.00 1.14 -5.82
CA SER A 34 -11.11 2.37 -6.61
C SER A 34 -9.80 2.68 -7.32
N CYS A 35 -8.68 2.49 -6.63
CA CYS A 35 -7.37 2.78 -7.18
C CYS A 35 -6.31 1.97 -6.44
N VAL A 36 -5.38 1.39 -7.17
CA VAL A 36 -4.21 0.72 -6.61
C VAL A 36 -3.11 1.75 -6.44
N TRP A 37 -2.64 1.91 -5.21
CA TRP A 37 -1.50 2.76 -4.89
C TRP A 37 -0.27 1.87 -4.74
N ASP A 38 0.60 1.92 -5.74
CA ASP A 38 1.86 1.19 -5.70
C ASP A 38 2.83 1.93 -4.78
N ILE A 39 3.13 1.32 -3.64
CA ILE A 39 4.01 1.95 -2.65
C ILE A 39 5.36 1.24 -2.54
N ARG A 40 5.73 0.49 -3.59
CA ARG A 40 7.03 -0.16 -3.65
C ARG A 40 8.12 0.87 -3.96
N LEU A 41 9.29 0.67 -3.36
CA LEU A 41 10.47 1.43 -3.77
C LEU A 41 10.90 1.00 -5.18
N TRP A 42 10.99 -0.32 -5.41
CA TRP A 42 11.34 -0.89 -6.70
C TRP A 42 10.11 -1.59 -7.28
N ARG A 43 9.67 -1.15 -8.45
CA ARG A 43 8.47 -1.70 -9.08
C ARG A 43 8.76 -2.40 -10.40
N THR A 44 9.98 -2.93 -10.54
CA THR A 44 10.38 -3.74 -11.69
C THR A 44 11.07 -5.01 -11.22
N SER A 45 10.80 -6.12 -11.90
CA SER A 45 11.42 -7.41 -11.62
C SER A 45 11.43 -8.23 -12.89
N THR A 46 12.52 -8.96 -13.12
CA THR A 46 12.59 -9.91 -14.22
C THR A 46 11.88 -11.22 -13.88
N TYR A 47 11.63 -11.48 -12.60
CA TYR A 47 11.01 -12.75 -12.15
C TYR A 47 9.49 -12.70 -12.27
N VAL A 48 8.87 -11.55 -12.09
CA VAL A 48 7.41 -11.40 -12.14
C VAL A 48 7.02 -10.16 -12.95
N PRO A 49 7.32 -10.16 -14.26
CA PRO A 49 7.16 -8.94 -15.09
C PRO A 49 5.71 -8.43 -15.15
N TYR A 50 4.72 -9.30 -14.95
CA TYR A 50 3.31 -8.89 -14.92
C TYR A 50 3.07 -7.76 -13.92
N TYR A 51 3.76 -7.79 -12.78
CA TYR A 51 3.57 -6.81 -11.70
C TYR A 51 4.51 -5.61 -11.80
N ASN A 52 5.26 -5.49 -12.90
CA ASN A 52 6.07 -4.29 -13.13
C ASN A 52 5.16 -3.07 -13.31
N GLY A 53 5.61 -1.92 -12.81
CA GLY A 53 4.81 -0.71 -12.79
C GLY A 53 4.23 -0.33 -14.16
N ASN A 54 5.02 -0.46 -15.23
CA ASN A 54 4.53 -0.16 -16.57
C ASN A 54 3.40 -1.09 -17.00
N ASN A 55 3.52 -2.38 -16.67
CA ASN A 55 2.48 -3.37 -17.02
C ASN A 55 1.22 -3.14 -16.21
N LEU A 56 1.35 -2.88 -14.92
CA LEU A 56 0.19 -2.58 -14.08
C LEU A 56 -0.51 -1.30 -14.53
N ALA A 57 0.25 -0.29 -14.94
CA ALA A 57 -0.33 0.95 -15.46
C ALA A 57 -1.16 0.69 -16.72
N MET A 58 -0.68 -0.21 -17.59
CA MET A 58 -1.44 -0.58 -18.78
C MET A 58 -2.71 -1.36 -18.44
N ILE A 59 -2.62 -2.30 -17.51
CA ILE A 59 -3.73 -3.19 -17.17
C ILE A 59 -4.80 -2.46 -16.38
N LEU A 60 -4.39 -1.65 -15.40
CA LEU A 60 -5.32 -0.97 -14.49
C LEU A 60 -5.73 0.43 -14.97
N GLY A 61 -4.94 1.01 -15.89
CA GLY A 61 -5.22 2.34 -16.41
C GLY A 61 -5.26 3.40 -15.31
N ASN A 62 -6.35 4.17 -15.25
CA ASN A 62 -6.50 5.23 -14.25
C ASN A 62 -6.74 4.69 -12.84
N ARG A 63 -6.82 3.38 -12.67
CA ARG A 63 -6.91 2.73 -11.35
C ARG A 63 -5.52 2.37 -10.81
N TYR A 64 -4.45 2.89 -11.37
CA TYR A 64 -3.08 2.64 -10.92
C TYR A 64 -2.38 3.98 -10.72
N GLU A 65 -1.78 4.16 -9.53
CA GLU A 65 -0.96 5.32 -9.22
C GLU A 65 0.29 4.84 -8.49
N TYR A 66 1.42 5.49 -8.77
CA TYR A 66 2.68 5.21 -8.10
C TYR A 66 2.93 6.27 -7.02
N HIS A 67 2.96 5.84 -5.76
CA HIS A 67 3.07 6.74 -4.61
C HIS A 67 4.40 6.54 -3.88
N THR A 68 5.46 7.13 -4.40
CA THR A 68 6.82 7.04 -3.83
C THR A 68 6.90 7.65 -2.44
N GLU A 69 6.00 8.57 -2.11
CA GLU A 69 5.96 9.19 -0.78
C GLU A 69 5.64 8.18 0.32
N PHE A 70 5.12 7.01 -0.03
CA PHE A 70 4.89 5.90 0.90
C PHE A 70 5.91 4.78 0.77
N ALA A 71 6.89 4.90 -0.12
CA ALA A 71 7.93 3.89 -0.26
C ALA A 71 8.96 4.02 0.87
N PRO A 72 9.58 2.90 1.31
CA PRO A 72 10.67 3.02 2.27
C PRO A 72 11.89 3.70 1.63
N ALA A 73 12.73 4.30 2.44
CA ALA A 73 13.99 4.85 1.94
C ALA A 73 14.91 3.70 1.52
N PRO A 74 15.75 3.88 0.48
CA PRO A 74 16.60 2.80 -0.02
C PRO A 74 17.53 2.20 1.04
N ASP A 75 18.12 3.02 1.90
CA ASP A 75 19.03 2.57 2.95
C ASP A 75 18.30 1.75 4.01
N ILE A 76 17.12 2.17 4.42
CA ILE A 76 16.31 1.45 5.41
C ILE A 76 15.94 0.08 4.87
N LEU A 77 15.47 0.01 3.62
CA LEU A 77 15.08 -1.25 3.01
C LEU A 77 16.28 -2.18 2.85
N ALA A 78 17.41 -1.67 2.38
CA ALA A 78 18.62 -2.46 2.21
C ALA A 78 19.11 -3.02 3.54
N ASP A 79 19.15 -2.19 4.58
CA ASP A 79 19.61 -2.62 5.90
C ASP A 79 18.72 -3.71 6.48
N TYR A 80 17.42 -3.62 6.27
CA TYR A 80 16.51 -4.67 6.72
C TYR A 80 16.74 -5.97 5.93
N LYS A 81 16.85 -5.88 4.60
CA LYS A 81 17.07 -7.07 3.75
C LYS A 81 18.41 -7.73 4.05
N ASP A 82 19.42 -6.95 4.37
CA ASP A 82 20.75 -7.43 4.73
C ASP A 82 20.85 -7.87 6.20
N LYS A 83 19.72 -7.83 6.92
CA LYS A 83 19.62 -8.21 8.33
C LYS A 83 20.49 -7.37 9.25
N LYS A 84 20.80 -6.15 8.86
CA LYS A 84 21.55 -5.20 9.70
C LYS A 84 20.67 -4.54 10.75
N ILE A 85 19.38 -4.47 10.49
CA ILE A 85 18.37 -3.97 11.43
C ILE A 85 17.25 -4.99 11.55
N SER A 86 16.58 -4.98 12.72
CA SER A 86 15.42 -5.83 12.98
C SER A 86 14.17 -5.25 12.32
N TRP A 87 13.10 -6.06 12.28
CA TRP A 87 11.80 -5.53 11.83
C TRP A 87 11.32 -4.41 12.73
N ALA A 88 11.53 -4.52 14.07
CA ALA A 88 11.12 -3.47 14.99
C ALA A 88 11.82 -2.14 14.67
N GLU A 89 13.10 -2.21 14.33
CA GLU A 89 13.85 -1.00 13.97
C GLU A 89 13.41 -0.47 12.59
N TYR A 90 13.18 -1.35 11.64
CA TYR A 90 12.62 -0.96 10.34
C TYR A 90 11.29 -0.23 10.52
N GLU A 91 10.39 -0.79 11.34
CA GLU A 91 9.09 -0.18 11.60
C GLU A 91 9.24 1.21 12.18
N LYS A 92 10.12 1.38 13.17
CA LYS A 92 10.40 2.67 13.79
C LYS A 92 10.88 3.69 12.76
N LEU A 93 11.91 3.31 11.99
CA LEU A 93 12.51 4.20 11.00
C LEU A 93 11.53 4.59 9.90
N TYR A 94 10.74 3.64 9.43
CA TYR A 94 9.75 3.90 8.38
C TYR A 94 8.64 4.83 8.90
N ARG A 95 8.16 4.61 10.13
CA ARG A 95 7.15 5.50 10.73
C ARG A 95 7.69 6.91 10.91
N GLU A 96 8.93 7.06 11.33
CA GLU A 96 9.58 8.37 11.43
C GLU A 96 9.69 9.03 10.07
N LEU A 97 10.01 8.27 9.05
CA LEU A 97 10.09 8.76 7.67
C LEU A 97 8.74 9.29 7.18
N LEU A 98 7.65 8.57 7.45
CA LEU A 98 6.31 9.02 7.08
C LEU A 98 5.93 10.31 7.80
N GLN A 99 6.23 10.40 9.10
CA GLN A 99 5.98 11.63 9.86
C GLN A 99 6.72 12.81 9.24
N LYS A 100 7.96 12.61 8.84
CA LYS A 100 8.79 13.65 8.27
C LYS A 100 8.31 14.07 6.88
N ARG A 101 7.90 13.11 6.06
CA ARG A 101 7.42 13.38 4.70
C ARG A 101 6.03 14.01 4.69
N ASP A 102 5.18 13.68 5.67
CA ASP A 102 3.78 14.13 5.75
C ASP A 102 3.05 13.90 4.41
N PRO A 103 2.96 12.64 3.95
CA PRO A 103 2.52 12.36 2.58
C PRO A 103 1.05 12.66 2.30
N LEU A 104 0.25 12.91 3.33
CA LEU A 104 -1.18 13.18 3.15
C LEU A 104 -1.51 14.67 3.14
N GLN A 105 -0.55 15.57 3.27
CA GLN A 105 -0.83 17.00 3.45
C GLN A 105 -1.61 17.62 2.29
N ASN A 106 -1.44 17.11 1.08
CA ASN A 106 -2.16 17.61 -0.10
C ASN A 106 -3.12 16.58 -0.66
N CYS A 107 -3.47 15.56 0.14
CA CYS A 107 -4.32 14.49 -0.31
C CYS A 107 -5.80 14.89 -0.26
N ASN A 108 -6.55 14.53 -1.30
CA ASN A 108 -7.99 14.66 -1.29
C ASN A 108 -8.58 13.46 -0.54
N ILE A 109 -9.03 13.70 0.69
CA ILE A 109 -9.55 12.66 1.59
C ILE A 109 -10.70 11.88 0.95
N SER A 110 -11.55 12.54 0.17
CA SER A 110 -12.69 11.87 -0.47
C SER A 110 -12.28 10.79 -1.46
N LYS A 111 -11.05 10.82 -1.95
CA LYS A 111 -10.54 9.82 -2.89
C LYS A 111 -9.88 8.63 -2.24
N LEU A 112 -9.80 8.61 -0.90
CA LEU A 112 -9.12 7.52 -0.19
C LEU A 112 -9.96 6.27 -0.06
N ASP A 113 -11.29 6.38 -0.17
CA ASP A 113 -12.14 5.21 0.03
C ASP A 113 -11.85 4.16 -1.03
N ARG A 114 -11.57 2.95 -0.56
CA ARG A 114 -11.33 1.75 -1.36
C ARG A 114 -10.03 1.81 -2.18
N ILE A 115 -9.06 2.63 -1.77
CA ILE A 115 -7.71 2.48 -2.33
C ILE A 115 -7.09 1.18 -1.83
N CYS A 116 -6.13 0.65 -2.59
CA CYS A 116 -5.42 -0.56 -2.21
C CYS A 116 -3.92 -0.31 -2.30
N LEU A 117 -3.26 -0.38 -1.15
CA LEU A 117 -1.80 -0.22 -1.09
C LEU A 117 -1.15 -1.51 -1.55
N LEU A 118 -0.32 -1.43 -2.58
CA LEU A 118 0.31 -2.59 -3.21
C LEU A 118 1.79 -2.68 -2.85
N CYS A 119 2.20 -3.86 -2.40
CA CYS A 119 3.61 -4.19 -2.32
C CYS A 119 3.84 -5.66 -2.70
N THR A 120 5.06 -6.16 -2.50
CA THR A 120 5.45 -7.50 -2.94
C THR A 120 5.02 -8.59 -1.97
N GLU A 121 5.21 -8.37 -0.67
CA GLU A 121 5.10 -9.41 0.34
C GLU A 121 3.70 -9.98 0.45
N LYS A 122 3.60 -11.32 0.57
CA LYS A 122 2.34 -12.02 0.72
C LYS A 122 1.64 -11.65 2.03
N SER A 123 2.40 -11.61 3.12
CA SER A 123 1.86 -11.26 4.44
C SER A 123 2.04 -9.78 4.73
N ALA A 124 1.01 -9.16 5.32
CA ALA A 124 1.07 -7.77 5.72
C ALA A 124 1.85 -7.56 7.03
N LEU A 125 2.06 -8.63 7.83
CA LEU A 125 2.60 -8.51 9.18
C LEU A 125 3.95 -7.82 9.24
N GLN A 126 4.89 -8.20 8.36
CA GLN A 126 6.21 -7.57 8.29
C GLN A 126 6.40 -6.93 6.91
N CYS A 127 5.51 -6.02 6.58
CA CYS A 127 5.53 -5.30 5.32
C CYS A 127 5.15 -3.84 5.56
N HIS A 128 5.83 -2.95 4.86
CA HIS A 128 5.57 -1.51 5.01
C HIS A 128 4.14 -1.12 4.61
N ARG A 129 3.44 -1.93 3.80
CA ARG A 129 2.05 -1.61 3.46
C ARG A 129 1.13 -1.59 4.69
N ARG A 130 1.37 -2.48 5.67
CA ARG A 130 0.62 -2.44 6.92
C ARG A 130 0.88 -1.13 7.66
N LEU A 131 2.14 -0.75 7.74
CA LEU A 131 2.55 0.48 8.42
C LEU A 131 2.00 1.72 7.72
N ALA A 132 2.00 1.72 6.38
CA ALA A 132 1.43 2.81 5.61
C ALA A 132 -0.08 2.94 5.85
N ALA A 133 -0.80 1.82 5.87
CA ALA A 133 -2.23 1.82 6.15
C ALA A 133 -2.52 2.33 7.57
N GLU A 134 -1.73 1.88 8.55
CA GLU A 134 -1.87 2.35 9.93
C GLU A 134 -1.56 3.84 10.06
N TYR A 135 -0.57 4.34 9.33
CA TYR A 135 -0.28 5.78 9.29
C TYR A 135 -1.49 6.57 8.79
N ILE A 136 -2.11 6.12 7.69
CA ILE A 136 -3.30 6.78 7.15
C ILE A 136 -4.42 6.78 8.18
N ALA A 137 -4.63 5.65 8.86
CA ALA A 137 -5.68 5.51 9.86
C ALA A 137 -5.43 6.39 11.10
N GLU A 138 -4.16 6.68 11.41
CA GLU A 138 -3.80 7.59 12.50
C GLU A 138 -4.06 9.05 12.14
N GLN A 139 -3.93 9.40 10.86
CA GLN A 139 -4.07 10.78 10.40
C GLN A 139 -5.52 11.17 10.08
N ILE A 140 -6.33 10.19 9.71
CA ILE A 140 -7.69 10.43 9.20
C ILE A 140 -8.66 9.57 10.02
N PRO A 141 -9.76 10.17 10.56
CA PRO A 141 -10.70 9.41 11.37
C PRO A 141 -11.54 8.44 10.54
N ASP A 142 -12.09 7.44 11.20
CA ASP A 142 -13.06 6.50 10.66
C ASP A 142 -12.52 5.69 9.48
N ILE A 143 -11.29 5.21 9.61
CA ILE A 143 -10.64 4.33 8.63
C ILE A 143 -10.70 2.89 9.11
N GLU A 144 -11.18 2.00 8.25
CA GLU A 144 -11.08 0.55 8.42
C GLU A 144 -9.99 0.01 7.49
N ILE A 145 -9.07 -0.80 8.02
CA ILE A 145 -7.98 -1.40 7.24
C ILE A 145 -8.32 -2.86 6.95
N ILE A 146 -8.20 -3.28 5.69
CA ILE A 146 -8.47 -4.64 5.25
C ILE A 146 -7.27 -5.15 4.46
N HIS A 147 -6.59 -6.16 4.96
CA HIS A 147 -5.46 -6.78 4.27
C HIS A 147 -5.97 -7.94 3.40
N LEU A 148 -5.86 -7.77 2.09
CA LEU A 148 -6.30 -8.78 1.12
C LEU A 148 -5.27 -9.88 0.90
#